data_e6d3a3a590563dbc0aeb880da478fd15
#
_entry.id   e6d3a3a590563dbc0aeb880da478fd15
#
_cell.length_a   1.000
_cell.length_b   1.000
_cell.length_c   1.000
_cell.angle_alpha   90.00
_cell.angle_beta   90.00
_cell.angle_gamma   90.00
#
_symmetry.space_group_name_H-M   'P 1'
#
loop_
_entity.id
_entity.type
_entity.pdbx_description
1 polymer ?
#
loop_
_entity_poly.entity_id
_entity_poly.type
_entity_poly.pdbx_seq_one_letter_code
_entity_poly.pdbx_strand_id
1 'polypeptide(L)'
;MDFNYNSNHLEGNTLTYGQTEILLLFGKVIGEADVRDVQEMTASNVGLRMMSEEASVKEVPLTQNFIRTLHKTLLREDYTVYRELPGGVQTSYVIHAGQYKTRPNSVITRYGDRIEYASPEETPSLMTDLVDWYNKAEQEGKLSPVELAALFH
;
A
#
# COMPACT_ATOMS: atom_id res chain seq x y z
N MET A 1 5.02 17.21 0.34
CA MET A 1 4.00 17.29 1.41
C MET A 1 2.60 17.13 0.84
N ASP A 2 2.19 17.90 -0.17
CA ASP A 2 0.85 17.87 -0.77
C ASP A 2 0.42 16.49 -1.24
N PHE A 3 1.30 15.76 -1.92
CA PHE A 3 1.02 14.39 -2.35
C PHE A 3 0.70 13.47 -1.16
N ASN A 4 1.51 13.53 -0.09
CA ASN A 4 1.31 12.69 1.09
C ASN A 4 -0.02 13.01 1.80
N TYR A 5 -0.32 14.30 1.99
CA TYR A 5 -1.60 14.72 2.56
C TYR A 5 -2.78 14.25 1.71
N ASN A 6 -2.78 14.56 0.41
CA ASN A 6 -3.90 14.22 -0.47
C ASN A 6 -4.10 12.71 -0.60
N SER A 7 -3.03 11.94 -0.75
CA SER A 7 -3.11 10.48 -0.85
C SER A 7 -3.71 9.85 0.41
N ASN A 8 -3.24 10.23 1.59
CA ASN A 8 -3.80 9.71 2.85
C ASN A 8 -5.24 10.19 3.09
N HIS A 9 -5.56 11.41 2.70
CA HIS A 9 -6.91 11.96 2.86
C HIS A 9 -7.93 11.23 1.96
N LEU A 10 -7.55 10.83 0.76
CA LEU A 10 -8.37 9.99 -0.13
C LEU A 10 -8.66 8.60 0.48
N GLU A 11 -7.75 8.08 1.27
CA GLU A 11 -7.89 6.81 1.98
C GLU A 11 -8.60 6.94 3.34
N GLY A 12 -9.10 8.14 3.67
CA GLY A 12 -9.91 8.38 4.85
C GLY A 12 -9.16 8.90 6.08
N ASN A 13 -7.89 9.26 5.96
CA ASN A 13 -7.14 9.92 7.03
C ASN A 13 -7.74 11.30 7.33
N THR A 14 -7.96 11.61 8.60
CA THR A 14 -8.69 12.78 9.05
C THR A 14 -7.83 13.97 9.46
N LEU A 15 -6.49 13.84 9.43
CA LEU A 15 -5.58 14.94 9.73
C LEU A 15 -5.82 16.12 8.79
N THR A 16 -5.89 17.30 9.34
CA THR A 16 -5.92 18.53 8.54
C THR A 16 -4.56 18.77 7.87
N TYR A 17 -4.53 19.60 6.84
CA TYR A 17 -3.29 19.98 6.17
C TYR A 17 -2.27 20.58 7.14
N GLY A 18 -2.71 21.50 8.02
CA GLY A 18 -1.83 22.10 9.03
C GLY A 18 -1.31 21.12 10.07
N GLN A 19 -2.12 20.14 10.50
CA GLN A 19 -1.66 19.06 11.38
C GLN A 19 -0.63 18.19 10.68
N THR A 20 -0.86 17.84 9.41
CA THR A 20 0.09 17.08 8.59
C THR A 20 1.42 17.82 8.44
N GLU A 21 1.37 19.14 8.16
CA GLU A 21 2.57 19.95 8.01
C GLU A 21 3.40 19.96 9.29
N ILE A 22 2.79 20.22 10.43
CA ILE A 22 3.48 20.26 11.73
C ILE A 22 4.01 18.88 12.13
N LEU A 23 3.24 17.82 11.87
CA LEU A 23 3.67 16.47 12.09
C LEU A 23 4.91 16.10 11.26
N LEU A 24 4.88 16.37 9.97
CA LEU A 24 5.96 15.95 9.07
C LEU A 24 7.22 16.81 9.18
N LEU A 25 7.09 18.12 9.51
CA LEU A 25 8.24 19.02 9.66
C LEU A 25 8.85 18.96 11.06
N PHE A 26 8.05 18.82 12.09
CA PHE A 26 8.51 19.00 13.48
C PHE A 26 8.31 17.76 14.35
N GLY A 27 7.65 16.71 13.84
CA GLY A 27 7.34 15.49 14.61
C GLY A 27 6.35 15.76 15.76
N LYS A 28 5.52 16.79 15.67
CA LYS A 28 4.56 17.21 16.70
C LYS A 28 3.14 17.10 16.19
N VAL A 29 2.23 16.72 17.07
CA VAL A 29 0.78 16.73 16.82
C VAL A 29 0.19 17.93 17.57
N ILE A 30 -0.64 18.71 16.90
CA ILE A 30 -1.39 19.82 17.48
C ILE A 30 -2.88 19.54 17.42
N GLY A 31 -3.60 19.94 18.46
CA GLY A 31 -5.02 19.67 18.59
C GLY A 31 -5.34 18.19 18.81
N GLU A 32 -6.59 17.83 18.61
CA GLU A 32 -7.04 16.45 18.65
C GLU A 32 -6.74 15.75 17.32
N ALA A 33 -6.19 14.54 17.39
CA ALA A 33 -5.91 13.71 16.23
C ALA A 33 -6.02 12.23 16.62
N ASP A 34 -6.55 11.41 15.73
CA ASP A 34 -6.56 9.97 15.92
C ASP A 34 -5.12 9.44 15.85
N VAL A 35 -4.75 8.59 16.80
CA VAL A 35 -3.42 7.97 16.85
C VAL A 35 -3.15 7.16 15.59
N ARG A 36 -4.16 6.49 15.07
CA ARG A 36 -4.09 5.74 13.82
C ARG A 36 -3.72 6.66 12.66
N ASP A 37 -4.41 7.80 12.51
CA ASP A 37 -4.18 8.74 11.43
C ASP A 37 -2.75 9.33 11.46
N VAL A 38 -2.27 9.64 12.67
CA VAL A 38 -0.89 10.11 12.88
C VAL A 38 0.13 9.03 12.47
N GLN A 39 -0.14 7.79 12.83
CA GLN A 39 0.72 6.66 12.50
C GLN A 39 0.73 6.37 10.99
N GLU A 40 -0.43 6.37 10.35
CA GLU A 40 -0.57 6.17 8.90
C GLU A 40 0.16 7.27 8.11
N MET A 41 -0.04 8.53 8.48
CA MET A 41 0.63 9.67 7.85
C MET A 41 2.15 9.58 7.97
N THR A 42 2.64 9.21 9.14
CA THR A 42 4.09 9.04 9.40
C THR A 42 4.66 7.89 8.58
N ALA A 43 3.98 6.74 8.56
CA ALA A 43 4.39 5.56 7.79
C ALA A 43 4.39 5.84 6.28
N SER A 44 3.34 6.51 5.79
CA SER A 44 3.23 6.95 4.40
C SER A 44 4.38 7.88 4.00
N ASN A 45 4.76 8.84 4.86
CA ASN A 45 5.89 9.74 4.60
C ASN A 45 7.23 8.98 4.51
N VAL A 46 7.43 7.95 5.33
CA VAL A 46 8.61 7.07 5.24
C VAL A 46 8.57 6.30 3.92
N GLY A 47 7.42 5.71 3.56
CA GLY A 47 7.23 4.98 2.31
C GLY A 47 7.51 5.84 1.07
N LEU A 48 7.02 7.08 1.04
CA LEU A 48 7.29 8.02 -0.05
C LEU A 48 8.78 8.32 -0.21
N ARG A 49 9.50 8.51 0.90
CA ARG A 49 10.96 8.71 0.84
C ARG A 49 11.67 7.48 0.31
N MET A 50 11.31 6.28 0.76
CA MET A 50 11.86 5.02 0.24
C MET A 50 11.65 4.90 -1.27
N MET A 51 10.44 5.17 -1.76
CA MET A 51 10.14 5.15 -3.20
C MET A 51 10.95 6.19 -3.97
N SER A 52 11.10 7.40 -3.44
CA SER A 52 11.88 8.46 -4.07
C SER A 52 13.38 8.13 -4.13
N GLU A 53 13.92 7.54 -3.07
CA GLU A 53 15.32 7.08 -3.00
C GLU A 53 15.56 5.95 -4.00
N GLU A 54 14.70 4.92 -4.02
CA GLU A 54 14.80 3.81 -4.98
C GLU A 54 14.70 4.29 -6.43
N ALA A 55 13.72 5.14 -6.75
CA ALA A 55 13.54 5.70 -8.07
C ALA A 55 14.68 6.63 -8.53
N SER A 56 15.49 7.14 -7.61
CA SER A 56 16.65 7.98 -7.94
C SER A 56 17.84 7.18 -8.47
N VAL A 57 17.87 5.88 -8.20
CA VAL A 57 18.95 4.96 -8.61
C VAL A 57 18.53 4.23 -9.88
N LYS A 58 18.75 4.85 -11.03
CA LYS A 58 18.26 4.39 -12.35
C LYS A 58 18.66 2.97 -12.77
N GLU A 59 19.67 2.39 -12.15
CA GLU A 59 20.22 1.08 -12.54
C GLU A 59 19.71 -0.07 -11.66
N VAL A 60 18.90 0.23 -10.66
CA VAL A 60 18.34 -0.78 -9.75
C VAL A 60 16.95 -1.16 -10.22
N PRO A 61 16.75 -2.42 -10.65
CA PRO A 61 15.44 -2.87 -11.06
C PRO A 61 14.47 -2.95 -9.87
N LEU A 62 13.19 -2.74 -10.11
CA LEU A 62 12.16 -2.99 -9.12
C LEU A 62 12.20 -4.46 -8.68
N THR A 63 12.07 -4.70 -7.38
CA THR A 63 12.09 -6.05 -6.81
C THR A 63 10.86 -6.33 -5.97
N GLN A 64 10.44 -7.60 -5.92
CA GLN A 64 9.39 -8.02 -4.99
C GLN A 64 9.77 -7.73 -3.53
N ASN A 65 11.06 -7.82 -3.20
CA ASN A 65 11.53 -7.51 -1.85
C ASN A 65 11.30 -6.04 -1.49
N PHE A 66 11.53 -5.12 -2.43
CA PHE A 66 11.24 -3.70 -2.22
C PHE A 66 9.74 -3.47 -1.98
N ILE A 67 8.86 -4.04 -2.83
CA ILE A 67 7.40 -3.95 -2.69
C ILE A 67 6.95 -4.47 -1.32
N ARG A 68 7.47 -5.63 -0.89
CA ARG A 68 7.14 -6.22 0.41
C ARG A 68 7.68 -5.40 1.59
N THR A 69 8.86 -4.80 1.44
CA THR A 69 9.43 -3.90 2.44
C THR A 69 8.60 -2.62 2.56
N LEU A 70 8.14 -2.07 1.43
CA LEU A 70 7.24 -0.92 1.42
C LEU A 70 5.90 -1.25 2.10
N HIS A 71 5.30 -2.40 1.78
CA HIS A 71 4.09 -2.88 2.45
C HIS A 71 4.29 -3.02 3.97
N LYS A 72 5.43 -3.58 4.41
CA LYS A 72 5.76 -3.67 5.83
C LYS A 72 5.93 -2.29 6.47
N THR A 73 6.54 -1.35 5.78
CA THR A 73 6.72 0.03 6.27
C THR A 73 5.38 0.73 6.46
N LEU A 74 4.44 0.56 5.54
CA LEU A 74 3.12 1.16 5.61
C LEU A 74 2.23 0.54 6.71
N LEU A 75 2.23 -0.78 6.83
CA LEU A 75 1.45 -1.48 7.86
C LEU A 75 2.12 -1.47 9.24
N ARG A 76 3.45 -1.34 9.31
CA ARG A 76 4.31 -1.31 10.51
C ARG A 76 4.37 -2.65 11.24
N GLU A 77 3.24 -3.28 11.54
CA GLU A 77 3.13 -4.52 12.28
C GLU A 77 2.01 -5.41 11.74
N ASP A 78 2.04 -6.67 12.12
CA ASP A 78 0.95 -7.60 11.85
C ASP A 78 -0.31 -7.16 12.59
N TYR A 79 -1.47 -7.32 11.98
CA TYR A 79 -2.73 -6.98 12.65
C TYR A 79 -3.79 -8.04 12.41
N THR A 80 -4.71 -8.15 13.38
CA THR A 80 -5.81 -9.11 13.32
C THR A 80 -7.08 -8.45 12.77
N VAL A 81 -7.64 -9.06 11.73
CA VAL A 81 -8.95 -8.68 11.19
C VAL A 81 -10.00 -9.58 11.83
N TYR A 82 -11.00 -8.95 12.43
CA TYR A 82 -12.18 -9.65 12.99
C TYR A 82 -13.34 -9.54 12.00
N ARG A 83 -14.05 -10.63 11.82
CA ARG A 83 -15.25 -10.68 10.98
C ARG A 83 -16.35 -11.48 11.64
N GLU A 84 -17.58 -11.06 11.41
CA GLU A 84 -18.76 -11.83 11.76
C GLU A 84 -19.27 -12.56 10.53
N LEU A 85 -19.44 -13.88 10.67
CA LEU A 85 -20.04 -14.73 9.65
C LEU A 85 -21.56 -14.75 9.82
N PRO A 86 -22.32 -15.17 8.77
CA PRO A 86 -23.76 -15.40 8.91
C PRO A 86 -24.06 -16.32 10.11
N GLY A 87 -25.02 -15.90 10.95
CA GLY A 87 -25.37 -16.60 12.18
C GLY A 87 -24.63 -16.08 13.44
N GLY A 88 -23.90 -14.95 13.36
CA GLY A 88 -23.25 -14.31 14.51
C GLY A 88 -21.92 -14.96 14.93
N VAL A 89 -21.39 -15.87 14.11
CA VAL A 89 -20.11 -16.54 14.40
C VAL A 89 -18.96 -15.59 14.18
N GLN A 90 -18.19 -15.31 15.23
CA GLN A 90 -16.98 -14.49 15.13
C GLN A 90 -15.82 -15.31 14.57
N THR A 91 -15.10 -14.74 13.61
CA THR A 91 -13.86 -15.31 13.07
C THR A 91 -12.79 -14.22 13.00
N SER A 92 -11.53 -14.62 13.01
CA SER A 92 -10.42 -13.70 12.84
C SER A 92 -9.29 -14.32 12.04
N TYR A 93 -8.46 -13.46 11.47
CA TYR A 93 -7.22 -13.86 10.80
C TYR A 93 -6.19 -12.75 10.89
N VAL A 94 -4.92 -13.13 10.78
CA VAL A 94 -3.81 -12.18 10.86
C VAL A 94 -3.38 -11.77 9.45
N ILE A 95 -3.17 -10.47 9.27
CA ILE A 95 -2.46 -9.91 8.11
C ILE A 95 -1.00 -9.72 8.51
N HIS A 96 -0.10 -10.35 7.78
CA HIS A 96 1.33 -10.27 8.03
C HIS A 96 1.97 -9.16 7.18
N ALA A 97 2.55 -8.18 7.87
CA ALA A 97 3.19 -7.04 7.23
C ALA A 97 4.42 -7.48 6.38
N GLY A 98 4.43 -7.11 5.11
CA GLY A 98 5.49 -7.48 4.17
C GLY A 98 5.46 -8.93 3.68
N GLN A 99 4.34 -9.62 3.86
CA GLN A 99 4.16 -10.98 3.34
C GLN A 99 3.01 -11.04 2.33
N TYR A 100 3.06 -12.03 1.46
CA TYR A 100 1.94 -12.33 0.59
C TYR A 100 0.78 -12.91 1.39
N LYS A 101 -0.42 -12.72 0.85
CA LYS A 101 -1.64 -13.21 1.48
C LYS A 101 -1.62 -14.74 1.64
N THR A 102 -2.18 -15.19 2.74
CA THR A 102 -2.36 -16.63 3.04
C THR A 102 -3.81 -17.08 2.89
N ARG A 103 -4.71 -16.16 2.51
CA ARG A 103 -6.14 -16.41 2.35
C ARG A 103 -6.64 -15.76 1.07
N PRO A 104 -7.63 -16.37 0.38
CA PRO A 104 -8.26 -15.77 -0.78
C PRO A 104 -8.99 -14.48 -0.35
N ASN A 105 -9.05 -13.52 -1.24
CA ASN A 105 -9.80 -12.28 -1.08
C ASN A 105 -10.60 -11.97 -2.33
N SER A 106 -11.69 -11.26 -2.14
CA SER A 106 -12.57 -10.81 -3.20
C SER A 106 -13.15 -9.46 -2.84
N VAL A 107 -13.64 -8.74 -3.83
CA VAL A 107 -14.39 -7.50 -3.66
C VAL A 107 -15.79 -7.66 -4.26
N ILE A 108 -16.75 -7.06 -3.61
CA ILE A 108 -18.11 -6.95 -4.16
C ILE A 108 -18.24 -5.56 -4.78
N THR A 109 -18.54 -5.52 -6.07
CA THR A 109 -18.75 -4.26 -6.78
C THR A 109 -20.01 -3.56 -6.28
N ARG A 110 -20.16 -2.28 -6.60
CA ARG A 110 -21.40 -1.54 -6.32
C ARG A 110 -22.66 -2.13 -7.00
N TYR A 111 -22.47 -2.99 -7.99
CA TYR A 111 -23.55 -3.68 -8.70
C TYR A 111 -23.86 -5.06 -8.12
N GLY A 112 -23.13 -5.50 -7.09
CA GLY A 112 -23.30 -6.79 -6.43
C GLY A 112 -22.47 -7.93 -7.03
N ASP A 113 -21.70 -7.67 -8.09
CA ASP A 113 -20.81 -8.68 -8.68
C ASP A 113 -19.63 -8.96 -7.77
N ARG A 114 -19.29 -10.23 -7.63
CA ARG A 114 -18.12 -10.66 -6.88
C ARG A 114 -16.92 -10.83 -7.82
N ILE A 115 -15.87 -10.06 -7.59
CA ILE A 115 -14.58 -10.20 -8.28
C ILE A 115 -13.62 -10.91 -7.32
N GLU A 116 -13.13 -12.08 -7.72
CA GLU A 116 -12.11 -12.81 -6.98
C GLU A 116 -10.73 -12.44 -7.49
N TYR A 117 -9.82 -12.19 -6.56
CA TYR A 117 -8.41 -11.97 -6.88
C TYR A 117 -7.67 -13.30 -6.97
N ALA A 118 -6.46 -13.27 -7.53
CA ALA A 118 -5.55 -14.41 -7.57
C ALA A 118 -5.51 -15.16 -6.23
N SER A 119 -5.40 -16.46 -6.26
CA SER A 119 -5.29 -17.28 -5.04
C SER A 119 -3.98 -16.98 -4.28
N PRO A 120 -3.87 -17.33 -3.00
CA PRO A 120 -2.61 -17.24 -2.26
C PRO A 120 -1.46 -18.02 -2.92
N GLU A 121 -1.77 -19.17 -3.49
CA GLU A 121 -0.82 -20.06 -4.15
C GLU A 121 -0.28 -19.46 -5.45
N GLU A 122 -1.12 -18.76 -6.21
CA GLU A 122 -0.77 -18.10 -7.47
C GLU A 122 -0.05 -16.77 -7.26
N THR A 123 -0.33 -16.07 -6.15
CA THR A 123 0.17 -14.72 -5.90
C THR A 123 1.69 -14.58 -6.05
N PRO A 124 2.55 -15.48 -5.52
CA PRO A 124 4.00 -15.33 -5.67
C PRO A 124 4.48 -15.38 -7.12
N SER A 125 3.92 -16.28 -7.95
CA SER A 125 4.30 -16.40 -9.35
C SER A 125 3.81 -15.20 -10.17
N LEU A 126 2.58 -14.77 -9.96
CA LEU A 126 2.02 -13.59 -10.64
C LEU A 126 2.77 -12.31 -10.27
N MET A 127 3.24 -12.19 -9.03
CA MET A 127 4.10 -11.08 -8.62
C MET A 127 5.49 -11.13 -9.28
N THR A 128 6.01 -12.32 -9.55
CA THR A 128 7.24 -12.47 -10.34
C THR A 128 7.01 -11.98 -11.76
N ASP A 129 5.96 -12.46 -12.42
CA ASP A 129 5.62 -12.08 -13.79
C ASP A 129 5.38 -10.56 -13.91
N LEU A 130 4.68 -9.97 -12.94
CA LEU A 130 4.41 -8.52 -12.91
C LEU A 130 5.70 -7.70 -12.79
N VAL A 131 6.60 -8.07 -11.89
CA VAL A 131 7.85 -7.34 -11.66
C VAL A 131 8.79 -7.50 -12.85
N ASP A 132 8.88 -8.70 -13.43
CA ASP A 132 9.68 -8.96 -14.64
C ASP A 132 9.14 -8.17 -15.84
N TRP A 133 7.81 -8.14 -16.02
CA TRP A 133 7.17 -7.33 -17.04
C TRP A 133 7.48 -5.84 -16.85
N TYR A 134 7.33 -5.32 -15.63
CA TYR A 134 7.59 -3.91 -15.32
C TYR A 134 9.03 -3.52 -15.69
N ASN A 135 10.01 -4.26 -15.18
CA ASN A 135 11.42 -3.99 -15.42
C ASN A 135 11.77 -4.03 -16.92
N LYS A 136 11.19 -4.99 -17.65
CA LYS A 136 11.35 -5.06 -19.11
C LYS A 136 10.71 -3.87 -19.81
N ALA A 137 9.47 -3.51 -19.46
CA ALA A 137 8.75 -2.40 -20.08
C ALA A 137 9.45 -1.06 -19.81
N GLU A 138 9.99 -0.87 -18.60
CA GLU A 138 10.78 0.31 -18.23
C GLU A 138 12.07 0.40 -19.09
N GLN A 139 12.81 -0.70 -19.23
CA GLN A 139 14.03 -0.75 -20.05
C GLN A 139 13.76 -0.51 -21.53
N GLU A 140 12.64 -1.00 -22.06
CA GLU A 140 12.25 -0.76 -23.46
C GLU A 140 11.90 0.71 -23.74
N GLY A 141 11.47 1.46 -22.73
CA GLY A 141 11.18 2.90 -22.85
C GLY A 141 10.07 3.26 -23.83
N LYS A 142 9.19 2.31 -24.17
CA LYS A 142 8.10 2.51 -25.15
C LYS A 142 6.86 3.16 -24.52
N LEU A 143 6.68 2.97 -23.23
CA LEU A 143 5.57 3.50 -22.44
C LEU A 143 5.99 4.79 -21.76
N SER A 144 5.11 5.76 -21.70
CA SER A 144 5.30 6.92 -20.83
C SER A 144 5.22 6.48 -19.34
N PRO A 145 5.81 7.24 -18.40
CA PRO A 145 5.73 6.91 -16.98
C PRO A 145 4.29 6.76 -16.46
N VAL A 146 3.35 7.53 -17.01
CA VAL A 146 1.93 7.47 -16.64
C VAL A 146 1.29 6.16 -17.14
N GLU A 147 1.56 5.78 -18.40
CA GLU A 147 1.06 4.51 -18.94
C GLU A 147 1.65 3.31 -18.21
N LEU A 148 2.95 3.35 -17.93
CA LEU A 148 3.62 2.28 -17.17
C LEU A 148 3.00 2.12 -15.77
N ALA A 149 2.78 3.23 -15.06
CA ALA A 149 2.14 3.21 -13.74
C ALA A 149 0.69 2.70 -13.80
N ALA A 150 -0.09 3.11 -14.81
CA ALA A 150 -1.47 2.67 -14.98
C ALA A 150 -1.60 1.18 -15.29
N LEU A 151 -0.65 0.63 -16.05
CA LEU A 151 -0.63 -0.79 -16.39
C LEU A 151 -0.08 -1.66 -15.24
N PHE A 152 0.79 -1.10 -14.41
CA PHE A 152 1.32 -1.78 -13.22
C PHE A 152 0.27 -1.89 -12.11
N HIS A 153 -0.63 -0.90 -11.97
CA HIS A 153 -1.69 -0.85 -10.97
C HIS A 153 -2.76 -1.94 -11.21
#